data_bf2ce267365d50a112851153cb2bddc0
#
_entry.id   bf2ce267365d50a112851153cb2bddc0
#
_cell.length_a   1.000
_cell.length_b   1.000
_cell.length_c   1.000
_cell.angle_alpha   90.00
_cell.angle_beta   90.00
_cell.angle_gamma   90.00
#
_symmetry.space_group_name_H-M   'P 1'
#
loop_
_entity.id
_entity.type
_entity.pdbx_description
1 polymer ?
#
loop_
_entity_poly.entity_id
_entity_poly.type
_entity_poly.pdbx_seq_one_letter_code
_entity_poly.pdbx_strand_id
1 'polypeptide(L)'
;MKKKRKLKKKVIVFIIIFILIILSLVSIFVYKSMTPKNTSTVKVVEKIEDYGYYLEDDQSKIYKELFKELVTVLKNEKVDYDKYASLISRMAVIDFYNLDNKVSKNDVGATQFIREKNKANFVLQASETVYKYI
;
A
#
# COMPACT_ATOMS: atom_id res chain seq x y z
N MET A 1 16.50 -17.28 -61.16
CA MET A 1 17.32 -16.43 -60.27
C MET A 1 16.46 -15.26 -59.78
N LYS A 2 16.13 -15.19 -58.46
CA LYS A 2 15.35 -14.08 -57.90
C LYS A 2 16.25 -12.88 -57.65
N LYS A 3 16.03 -11.77 -58.35
CA LYS A 3 16.75 -10.51 -58.21
C LYS A 3 16.49 -9.91 -56.84
N LYS A 4 17.45 -9.90 -55.92
CA LYS A 4 17.38 -9.25 -54.59
C LYS A 4 17.26 -7.74 -54.81
N ARG A 5 16.07 -7.14 -54.57
CA ARG A 5 15.89 -5.68 -54.59
C ARG A 5 16.61 -5.07 -53.40
N LYS A 6 17.65 -4.28 -53.63
CA LYS A 6 18.34 -3.49 -52.61
C LYS A 6 17.41 -2.36 -52.18
N LEU A 7 16.99 -2.37 -50.90
CA LEU A 7 16.22 -1.26 -50.31
C LEU A 7 17.04 0.03 -50.35
N LYS A 8 16.41 1.13 -50.75
CA LYS A 8 17.06 2.45 -50.78
C LYS A 8 17.43 2.86 -49.35
N LYS A 9 18.63 3.44 -49.12
CA LYS A 9 19.11 3.85 -47.82
C LYS A 9 18.08 4.67 -47.01
N LYS A 10 17.32 5.55 -47.64
CA LYS A 10 16.24 6.33 -47.04
C LYS A 10 15.13 5.44 -46.42
N VAL A 11 14.77 4.34 -47.06
CA VAL A 11 13.74 3.40 -46.58
C VAL A 11 14.24 2.65 -45.35
N ILE A 12 15.51 2.27 -45.31
CA ILE A 12 16.13 1.62 -44.18
C ILE A 12 16.12 2.54 -42.92
N VAL A 13 16.45 3.84 -43.14
CA VAL A 13 16.42 4.83 -42.06
C VAL A 13 15.00 5.01 -41.52
N PHE A 14 13.99 5.09 -42.39
CA PHE A 14 12.59 5.15 -41.94
C PHE A 14 12.15 3.93 -41.13
N ILE A 15 12.56 2.74 -41.54
CA ILE A 15 12.24 1.49 -40.79
C ILE A 15 12.90 1.52 -39.42
N ILE A 16 14.15 1.98 -39.28
CA ILE A 16 14.84 2.08 -37.99
C ILE A 16 14.14 3.07 -37.08
N ILE A 17 13.75 4.25 -37.58
CA ILE A 17 13.02 5.24 -36.79
C ILE A 17 11.66 4.68 -36.33
N PHE A 18 10.95 3.99 -37.20
CA PHE A 18 9.66 3.37 -36.84
C PHE A 18 9.79 2.30 -35.76
N ILE A 19 10.83 1.46 -35.83
CA ILE A 19 11.13 0.46 -34.80
C ILE A 19 11.47 1.12 -33.45
N LEU A 20 12.24 2.22 -33.44
CA LEU A 20 12.55 2.97 -32.22
C LEU A 20 11.29 3.59 -31.58
N ILE A 21 10.36 4.09 -32.38
CA ILE A 21 9.07 4.61 -31.89
C ILE A 21 8.24 3.49 -31.25
N ILE A 22 8.15 2.33 -31.89
CA ILE A 22 7.43 1.18 -31.33
C ILE A 22 8.05 0.72 -30.03
N LEU A 23 9.38 0.60 -29.95
CA LEU A 23 10.10 0.23 -28.74
C LEU A 23 9.85 1.22 -27.58
N SER A 24 9.82 2.53 -27.89
CA SER A 24 9.52 3.55 -26.86
C SER A 24 8.08 3.44 -26.35
N LEU A 25 7.10 3.19 -27.23
CA LEU A 25 5.70 3.00 -26.84
C LEU A 25 5.50 1.73 -26.00
N VAL A 26 6.17 0.64 -26.38
CA VAL A 26 6.15 -0.62 -25.59
C VAL A 26 6.77 -0.40 -24.21
N SER A 27 7.90 0.31 -24.12
CA SER A 27 8.53 0.64 -22.83
C SER A 27 7.61 1.46 -21.92
N ILE A 28 6.91 2.45 -22.46
CA ILE A 28 5.93 3.26 -21.72
C ILE A 28 4.75 2.38 -21.26
N PHE A 29 4.28 1.50 -22.13
CA PHE A 29 3.16 0.61 -21.81
C PHE A 29 3.55 -0.39 -20.72
N VAL A 30 4.73 -1.01 -20.79
CA VAL A 30 5.28 -1.93 -19.78
C VAL A 30 5.51 -1.18 -18.47
N TYR A 31 6.11 0.02 -18.51
CA TYR A 31 6.30 0.85 -17.31
C TYR A 31 4.96 1.18 -16.62
N LYS A 32 3.95 1.57 -17.40
CA LYS A 32 2.59 1.84 -16.89
C LYS A 32 1.87 0.60 -16.35
N SER A 33 2.17 -0.57 -16.93
CA SER A 33 1.60 -1.85 -16.49
C SER A 33 2.29 -2.42 -15.24
N MET A 34 3.58 -2.09 -15.04
CA MET A 34 4.36 -2.50 -13.88
C MET A 34 4.28 -1.50 -12.71
N THR A 35 3.82 -0.27 -12.94
CA THR A 35 3.47 0.63 -11.85
C THR A 35 2.18 0.10 -11.24
N PRO A 36 2.18 -0.31 -9.95
CA PRO A 36 0.95 -0.77 -9.32
C PRO A 36 -0.08 0.37 -9.40
N LYS A 37 -1.11 0.16 -10.22
CA LYS A 37 -2.34 0.94 -10.12
C LYS A 37 -2.96 0.54 -8.80
N ASN A 38 -2.76 1.35 -7.81
CA ASN A 38 -3.59 1.61 -6.66
C ASN A 38 -2.70 2.09 -5.54
N THR A 39 -2.29 3.35 -5.64
CA THR A 39 -2.40 4.13 -4.45
C THR A 39 -3.89 4.45 -4.35
N SER A 40 -4.70 3.54 -3.78
CA SER A 40 -5.88 3.99 -3.07
C SER A 40 -5.33 5.00 -2.08
N THR A 41 -5.60 6.27 -2.30
CA THR A 41 -5.24 7.33 -1.36
C THR A 41 -6.16 7.15 -0.17
N VAL A 42 -5.81 6.17 0.68
CA VAL A 42 -6.48 5.95 1.96
C VAL A 42 -6.38 7.26 2.71
N LYS A 43 -7.53 7.83 3.01
CA LYS A 43 -7.60 9.14 3.63
C LYS A 43 -7.68 8.99 5.15
N VAL A 44 -6.73 9.60 5.85
CA VAL A 44 -6.84 9.74 7.31
C VAL A 44 -8.04 10.64 7.62
N VAL A 45 -8.99 10.10 8.38
CA VAL A 45 -10.25 10.77 8.73
C VAL A 45 -10.15 11.45 10.10
N GLU A 46 -9.42 10.83 11.03
CA GLU A 46 -9.26 11.30 12.41
C GLU A 46 -7.87 10.90 12.94
N LYS A 47 -7.28 11.73 13.81
CA LYS A 47 -5.99 11.47 14.43
C LYS A 47 -5.99 11.87 15.89
N ILE A 48 -5.32 11.06 16.73
CA ILE A 48 -5.04 11.35 18.15
C ILE A 48 -3.58 11.81 18.22
N GLU A 49 -3.35 13.14 18.12
CA GLU A 49 -2.02 13.73 17.93
C GLU A 49 -1.02 13.31 19.02
N ASP A 50 -1.43 13.36 20.30
CA ASP A 50 -0.55 13.08 21.45
C ASP A 50 -0.05 11.63 21.49
N TYR A 51 -0.76 10.72 20.85
CA TYR A 51 -0.46 9.28 20.82
C TYR A 51 -0.04 8.79 19.44
N GLY A 52 -0.24 9.61 18.40
CA GLY A 52 0.10 9.26 17.02
C GLY A 52 -0.82 8.23 16.37
N TYR A 53 -1.96 7.88 16.97
CA TYR A 53 -2.94 6.98 16.37
C TYR A 53 -3.82 7.72 15.36
N TYR A 54 -4.17 7.03 14.28
CA TYR A 54 -5.00 7.58 13.22
C TYR A 54 -6.05 6.57 12.75
N LEU A 55 -7.16 7.11 12.23
CA LEU A 55 -8.26 6.37 11.62
C LEU A 55 -8.27 6.65 10.13
N GLU A 56 -8.29 5.60 9.33
CA GLU A 56 -8.44 5.64 7.88
C GLU A 56 -9.88 5.43 7.44
N ASP A 57 -10.26 5.92 6.27
CA ASP A 57 -11.63 5.89 5.78
C ASP A 57 -12.10 4.48 5.36
N ASP A 58 -11.16 3.61 4.95
CA ASP A 58 -11.38 2.23 4.54
C ASP A 58 -11.41 1.21 5.70
N GLN A 59 -11.18 1.66 6.93
CA GLN A 59 -11.23 0.79 8.10
C GLN A 59 -12.64 0.23 8.36
N SER A 60 -12.70 -0.99 8.90
CA SER A 60 -13.95 -1.69 9.21
C SER A 60 -14.81 -0.92 10.22
N LYS A 61 -16.13 -1.18 10.21
CA LYS A 61 -17.06 -0.56 11.17
C LYS A 61 -16.65 -0.80 12.62
N ILE A 62 -16.25 -2.04 12.94
CA ILE A 62 -15.80 -2.43 14.28
C ILE A 62 -14.56 -1.64 14.69
N TYR A 63 -13.60 -1.48 13.78
CA TYR A 63 -12.40 -0.68 14.04
C TYR A 63 -12.75 0.79 14.33
N LYS A 64 -13.65 1.38 13.54
CA LYS A 64 -14.13 2.76 13.74
C LYS A 64 -14.81 2.96 15.10
N GLU A 65 -15.59 1.98 15.56
CA GLU A 65 -16.21 2.01 16.88
C GLU A 65 -15.18 1.94 18.01
N LEU A 66 -14.20 1.03 17.91
CA LEU A 66 -13.11 0.93 18.88
C LEU A 66 -12.23 2.19 18.91
N PHE A 67 -11.98 2.83 17.76
CA PHE A 67 -11.24 4.07 17.69
C PHE A 67 -11.95 5.21 18.44
N LYS A 68 -13.27 5.34 18.31
CA LYS A 68 -14.06 6.32 19.07
C LYS A 68 -13.98 6.07 20.59
N GLU A 69 -14.02 4.79 20.98
CA GLU A 69 -13.88 4.42 22.38
C GLU A 69 -12.46 4.75 22.89
N LEU A 70 -11.42 4.49 22.08
CA LEU A 70 -10.05 4.87 22.36
C LEU A 70 -9.89 6.39 22.57
N VAL A 71 -10.45 7.20 21.68
CA VAL A 71 -10.48 8.67 21.81
C VAL A 71 -11.11 9.08 23.15
N THR A 72 -12.19 8.43 23.54
CA THR A 72 -12.88 8.74 24.81
C THR A 72 -12.01 8.41 26.01
N VAL A 73 -11.36 7.22 26.02
CA VAL A 73 -10.48 6.79 27.10
C VAL A 73 -9.28 7.73 27.25
N LEU A 74 -8.68 8.15 26.13
CA LEU A 74 -7.48 8.98 26.12
C LEU A 74 -7.75 10.48 26.43
N LYS A 75 -9.00 10.93 26.29
CA LYS A 75 -9.42 12.30 26.67
C LYS A 75 -9.76 12.45 28.13
N ASN A 76 -9.84 11.36 28.90
CA ASN A 76 -10.12 11.45 30.34
C ASN A 76 -8.91 12.04 31.07
N GLU A 77 -9.15 12.85 32.10
CA GLU A 77 -8.11 13.41 32.98
C GLU A 77 -7.22 12.29 33.59
N LYS A 78 -7.83 11.15 33.91
CA LYS A 78 -7.14 9.95 34.35
C LYS A 78 -7.39 8.82 33.34
N VAL A 79 -6.34 8.46 32.60
CA VAL A 79 -6.42 7.37 31.60
C VAL A 79 -6.56 6.02 32.31
N ASP A 80 -7.57 5.25 31.90
CA ASP A 80 -7.72 3.84 32.27
C ASP A 80 -6.77 3.00 31.39
N TYR A 81 -5.60 2.65 31.94
CA TYR A 81 -4.58 1.92 31.18
C TYR A 81 -4.96 0.49 30.84
N ASP A 82 -5.79 -0.18 31.64
CA ASP A 82 -6.27 -1.54 31.33
C ASP A 82 -7.21 -1.52 30.12
N LYS A 83 -8.14 -0.58 30.13
CA LYS A 83 -9.05 -0.34 29.00
C LYS A 83 -8.29 0.11 27.75
N TYR A 84 -7.33 1.02 27.89
CA TYR A 84 -6.46 1.45 26.83
C TYR A 84 -5.70 0.29 26.20
N ALA A 85 -5.03 -0.56 26.99
CA ALA A 85 -4.29 -1.72 26.50
C ALA A 85 -5.20 -2.73 25.78
N SER A 86 -6.41 -2.96 26.31
CA SER A 86 -7.40 -3.83 25.69
C SER A 86 -7.84 -3.30 24.31
N LEU A 87 -8.12 -2.01 24.20
CA LEU A 87 -8.52 -1.36 22.93
C LEU A 87 -7.42 -1.44 21.88
N ILE A 88 -6.19 -1.09 22.25
CA ILE A 88 -5.03 -1.18 21.35
C ILE A 88 -4.81 -2.60 20.84
N SER A 89 -4.88 -3.59 21.73
CA SER A 89 -4.69 -5.00 21.35
C SER A 89 -5.76 -5.47 20.37
N ARG A 90 -7.03 -5.13 20.62
CA ARG A 90 -8.15 -5.48 19.73
C ARG A 90 -8.05 -4.79 18.36
N MET A 91 -7.73 -3.50 18.37
CA MET A 91 -7.55 -2.72 17.14
C MET A 91 -6.38 -3.25 16.32
N ALA A 92 -5.25 -3.57 16.95
CA ALA A 92 -4.09 -4.14 16.26
C ALA A 92 -4.43 -5.47 15.59
N VAL A 93 -5.16 -6.36 16.27
CA VAL A 93 -5.59 -7.65 15.67
C VAL A 93 -6.57 -7.44 14.52
N ILE A 94 -7.55 -6.56 14.68
CA ILE A 94 -8.55 -6.28 13.62
C ILE A 94 -7.86 -5.68 12.39
N ASP A 95 -6.98 -4.71 12.55
CA ASP A 95 -6.26 -4.08 11.43
C ASP A 95 -5.30 -5.06 10.75
N PHE A 96 -4.59 -5.89 11.53
CA PHE A 96 -3.67 -6.87 10.98
C PHE A 96 -4.37 -7.95 10.14
N TYR A 97 -5.56 -8.40 10.52
CA TYR A 97 -6.30 -9.44 9.81
C TYR A 97 -7.39 -8.89 8.84
N ASN A 98 -7.50 -7.59 8.70
CA ASN A 98 -8.38 -6.97 7.68
C ASN A 98 -7.68 -6.98 6.31
N LEU A 99 -7.68 -8.15 5.65
CA LEU A 99 -6.97 -8.34 4.38
C LEU A 99 -7.74 -7.77 3.18
N ASP A 100 -9.05 -7.54 3.31
CA ASP A 100 -9.92 -7.10 2.21
C ASP A 100 -9.57 -5.69 1.68
N ASN A 101 -8.98 -4.84 2.52
CA ASN A 101 -8.57 -3.50 2.14
C ASN A 101 -7.09 -3.39 1.75
N LYS A 102 -6.35 -4.49 1.72
CA LYS A 102 -4.92 -4.50 1.40
C LYS A 102 -4.67 -4.66 -0.10
N VAL A 103 -3.78 -3.82 -0.62
CA VAL A 103 -3.49 -3.73 -2.06
C VAL A 103 -2.22 -4.47 -2.47
N SER A 104 -1.41 -4.87 -1.52
CA SER A 104 -0.16 -5.62 -1.75
C SER A 104 0.36 -6.25 -0.47
N LYS A 105 1.29 -7.21 -0.60
CA LYS A 105 1.94 -7.86 0.54
C LYS A 105 2.71 -6.91 1.48
N ASN A 106 3.05 -5.70 1.03
CA ASN A 106 3.74 -4.70 1.82
C ASN A 106 2.78 -3.72 2.52
N ASP A 107 1.49 -3.79 2.19
CA ASP A 107 0.44 -3.00 2.83
C ASP A 107 -0.03 -3.70 4.12
N VAL A 108 0.84 -3.72 5.10
CA VAL A 108 0.66 -4.46 6.35
C VAL A 108 -0.08 -3.61 7.37
N GLY A 109 -1.21 -4.12 7.87
CA GLY A 109 -1.98 -3.51 8.95
C GLY A 109 -1.26 -3.51 10.29
N ALA A 110 -1.84 -2.85 11.28
CA ALA A 110 -1.36 -2.74 12.66
C ALA A 110 -0.02 -1.99 12.86
N THR A 111 0.57 -1.45 11.82
CA THR A 111 1.90 -0.81 11.88
C THR A 111 1.93 0.40 12.83
N GLN A 112 0.81 1.10 13.03
CA GLN A 112 0.72 2.23 13.98
C GLN A 112 0.84 1.80 15.45
N PHE A 113 0.62 0.52 15.75
CA PHE A 113 0.75 -0.04 17.11
C PHE A 113 2.13 -0.64 17.37
N ILE A 114 3.00 -0.67 16.35
CA ILE A 114 4.35 -1.23 16.44
C ILE A 114 5.35 -0.11 16.70
N ARG A 115 6.26 -0.33 17.68
CA ARG A 115 7.35 0.62 17.94
C ARG A 115 8.17 0.85 16.68
N GLU A 116 8.56 2.10 16.41
CA GLU A 116 9.27 2.50 15.19
C GLU A 116 10.47 1.60 14.86
N LYS A 117 11.32 1.31 15.88
CA LYS A 117 12.49 0.44 15.72
C LYS A 117 12.18 -0.99 15.24
N ASN A 118 10.94 -1.46 15.40
CA ASN A 118 10.51 -2.82 15.07
C ASN A 118 9.64 -2.87 13.80
N LYS A 119 9.17 -1.73 13.28
CA LYS A 119 8.23 -1.67 12.14
C LYS A 119 8.78 -2.38 10.91
N ALA A 120 10.01 -2.07 10.50
CA ALA A 120 10.61 -2.66 9.31
C ALA A 120 10.66 -4.19 9.39
N ASN A 121 11.06 -4.74 10.54
CA ASN A 121 11.09 -6.18 10.75
C ASN A 121 9.68 -6.78 10.80
N PHE A 122 8.73 -6.10 11.44
CA PHE A 122 7.34 -6.53 11.48
C PHE A 122 6.73 -6.62 10.08
N VAL A 123 6.89 -5.58 9.26
CA VAL A 123 6.41 -5.56 7.86
C VAL A 123 7.06 -6.68 7.06
N LEU A 124 8.39 -6.86 7.17
CA LEU A 124 9.10 -7.93 6.47
C LEU A 124 8.54 -9.31 6.83
N GLN A 125 8.40 -9.61 8.12
CA GLN A 125 7.86 -10.89 8.59
C GLN A 125 6.41 -11.11 8.13
N ALA A 126 5.56 -10.10 8.25
CA ALA A 126 4.17 -10.17 7.80
C ALA A 126 4.06 -10.39 6.29
N SER A 127 4.84 -9.66 5.48
CA SER A 127 4.83 -9.76 4.02
C SER A 127 5.28 -11.13 3.49
N GLU A 128 6.12 -11.83 4.24
CA GLU A 128 6.59 -13.18 3.87
C GLU A 128 5.74 -14.31 4.49
N THR A 129 4.77 -13.98 5.32
CA THR A 129 3.89 -14.95 5.99
C THR A 129 2.42 -14.69 5.68
N VAL A 130 1.72 -13.92 6.51
CA VAL A 130 0.26 -13.70 6.42
C VAL A 130 -0.13 -12.96 5.13
N TYR A 131 0.68 -11.98 4.70
CA TYR A 131 0.41 -11.13 3.53
C TYR A 131 1.04 -11.65 2.23
N LYS A 132 1.70 -12.79 2.26
CA LYS A 132 2.49 -13.31 1.13
C LYS A 132 1.73 -13.42 -0.18
N TYR A 133 0.44 -13.64 -0.13
CA TYR A 133 -0.41 -13.94 -1.28
C TYR A 133 -1.44 -12.83 -1.59
N ILE A 134 -1.27 -11.64 -1.02
CA ILE A 134 -2.07 -10.45 -1.33
C ILE A 134 -1.58 -9.78 -2.62
#